data_d42f4a616ed8e5be80ed659d84d89fba
#
_entry.id   d42f4a616ed8e5be80ed659d84d89fba
#
_cell.length_a   1.000
_cell.length_b   1.000
_cell.length_c   1.000
_cell.angle_alpha   90.00
_cell.angle_beta   90.00
_cell.angle_gamma   90.00
#
_symmetry.space_group_name_H-M   'P 1'
#
loop_
_entity.id
_entity.type
_entity.pdbx_description
1 polymer ?
#
loop_
_entity_poly.entity_id
_entity_poly.type
_entity_poly.pdbx_seq_one_letter_code
_entity_poly.pdbx_strand_id
1 'polypeptide(L)'
;MTLIMFFEFLISLTDVYVAGKISKEVQAAHGFVIQIYFISIVVANALTVGTVSVVSRIFTAQGSDAGGTNLSQAVFSAIATTGLAGLAVCGTGMVFLPQIIGWLNIPDQLKVYVLPLSRIYLAGGFFHYVLINGNGILRSCRMVRKSLSTMAFVCACNLLLIFLFVFHTSLGYLGIAASTATSVAVGSLLNFRHLKTLMVSLPRFSREVMKSIAAIGWPMGLTQILWQLGSVALFLILSMLPANVEILAAFTVGIRIESAIFLPAFAFNMANAVVVGNLLGERKEGEAFRSGLVTAGVGVAVVTALTVFVILNARWIAGSLSSNDVVVRESIRYIYISMISEPFMAWGIILGGALGGAGDTRNVMIRIAASVWLVRIPLCYVSVAVFGFSAAAVWWAMNISQFVQALLLTRRYIGRKWLQVSPASK
;
A
#
# COMPACT_ATOMS: atom_id res chain seq x y z
N MET A 1 2.57 13.61 4.08
CA MET A 1 2.28 12.23 3.63
C MET A 1 1.48 11.45 4.67
N THR A 2 1.90 11.42 5.93
CA THR A 2 1.21 10.72 7.03
C THR A 2 -0.28 11.07 7.13
N LEU A 3 -0.65 12.36 7.02
CA LEU A 3 -2.06 12.79 7.03
C LEU A 3 -2.88 12.23 5.87
N ILE A 4 -2.27 12.05 4.68
CA ILE A 4 -2.98 11.44 3.53
C ILE A 4 -3.33 10.00 3.86
N MET A 5 -2.38 9.23 4.39
CA MET A 5 -2.62 7.84 4.78
C MET A 5 -3.60 7.74 5.96
N PHE A 6 -3.55 8.69 6.88
CA PHE A 6 -4.52 8.77 7.97
C PHE A 6 -5.95 8.97 7.46
N PHE A 7 -6.16 9.80 6.44
CA PHE A 7 -7.48 9.97 5.81
C PHE A 7 -7.96 8.69 5.13
N GLU A 8 -7.08 7.97 4.43
CA GLU A 8 -7.41 6.67 3.83
C GLU A 8 -7.80 5.64 4.90
N PHE A 9 -7.04 5.60 5.98
CA PHE A 9 -7.35 4.73 7.12
C PHE A 9 -8.70 5.10 7.77
N LEU A 10 -8.99 6.38 7.94
CA LEU A 10 -10.24 6.86 8.53
C LEU A 10 -11.47 6.48 7.67
N ILE A 11 -11.36 6.59 6.35
CA ILE A 11 -12.39 6.11 5.41
C ILE A 11 -12.64 4.62 5.63
N SER A 12 -11.59 3.82 5.59
CA SER A 12 -11.71 2.36 5.75
C SER A 12 -12.29 1.96 7.12
N LEU A 13 -11.90 2.66 8.18
CA LEU A 13 -12.42 2.42 9.53
C LEU A 13 -13.92 2.74 9.61
N THR A 14 -14.35 3.84 8.99
CA THR A 14 -15.75 4.25 8.97
C THR A 14 -16.60 3.28 8.17
N ASP A 15 -16.11 2.81 7.03
CA ASP A 15 -16.81 1.82 6.20
C ASP A 15 -17.07 0.53 7.01
N VAL A 16 -16.07 0.02 7.72
CA VAL A 16 -16.20 -1.18 8.57
C VAL A 16 -17.15 -0.92 9.76
N TYR A 17 -17.05 0.25 10.40
CA TYR A 17 -17.93 0.63 11.50
C TYR A 17 -19.39 0.69 11.09
N VAL A 18 -19.69 1.36 9.98
CA VAL A 18 -21.05 1.49 9.45
C VAL A 18 -21.59 0.14 9.01
N ALA A 19 -20.78 -0.70 8.36
CA ALA A 19 -21.15 -2.07 8.00
C ALA A 19 -21.57 -2.88 9.24
N GLY A 20 -20.81 -2.78 10.33
CA GLY A 20 -21.13 -3.44 11.60
C GLY A 20 -22.38 -2.92 12.30
N LYS A 21 -22.77 -1.66 12.05
CA LYS A 21 -24.03 -1.09 12.56
C LYS A 21 -25.27 -1.59 11.81
N ILE A 22 -25.12 -2.05 10.57
CA ILE A 22 -26.22 -2.60 9.77
C ILE A 22 -26.48 -4.05 10.19
N SER A 23 -25.50 -4.94 9.99
CA SER A 23 -25.55 -6.33 10.43
C SER A 23 -24.17 -7.00 10.37
N LYS A 24 -24.02 -8.13 11.08
CA LYS A 24 -22.81 -8.96 11.04
C LYS A 24 -22.55 -9.54 9.64
N GLU A 25 -23.60 -9.86 8.90
CA GLU A 25 -23.54 -10.39 7.54
C GLU A 25 -22.99 -9.33 6.57
N VAL A 26 -23.46 -8.08 6.67
CA VAL A 26 -22.98 -6.96 5.85
C VAL A 26 -21.51 -6.66 6.19
N GLN A 27 -21.13 -6.68 7.47
CA GLN A 27 -19.76 -6.48 7.88
C GLN A 27 -18.81 -7.58 7.36
N ALA A 28 -19.23 -8.84 7.44
CA ALA A 28 -18.48 -9.96 6.90
C ALA A 28 -18.37 -9.87 5.36
N ALA A 29 -19.45 -9.56 4.67
CA ALA A 29 -19.48 -9.37 3.22
C ALA A 29 -18.55 -8.23 2.78
N HIS A 30 -18.59 -7.08 3.49
CA HIS A 30 -17.68 -5.96 3.23
C HIS A 30 -16.21 -6.37 3.37
N GLY A 31 -15.88 -7.21 4.35
CA GLY A 31 -14.52 -7.76 4.50
C GLY A 31 -14.05 -8.54 3.25
N PHE A 32 -14.90 -9.40 2.67
CA PHE A 32 -14.59 -10.09 1.41
C PHE A 32 -14.45 -9.12 0.23
N VAL A 33 -15.35 -8.15 0.14
CA VAL A 33 -15.32 -7.14 -0.93
C VAL A 33 -14.02 -6.34 -0.93
N ILE A 34 -13.55 -5.91 0.25
CA ILE A 34 -12.29 -5.19 0.38
C ILE A 34 -11.09 -6.03 -0.06
N GLN A 35 -11.09 -7.34 0.19
CA GLN A 35 -10.01 -8.22 -0.28
C GLN A 35 -10.00 -8.34 -1.81
N ILE A 36 -11.16 -8.48 -2.45
CA ILE A 36 -11.27 -8.50 -3.92
C ILE A 36 -10.83 -7.15 -4.49
N TYR A 37 -11.28 -6.06 -3.90
CA TYR A 37 -10.95 -4.70 -4.33
C TYR A 37 -9.47 -4.38 -4.17
N PHE A 38 -8.84 -4.86 -3.10
CA PHE A 38 -7.41 -4.70 -2.85
C PHE A 38 -6.56 -5.25 -4.00
N ILE A 39 -6.91 -6.43 -4.55
CA ILE A 39 -6.21 -7.00 -5.69
C ILE A 39 -6.24 -6.05 -6.89
N SER A 40 -7.39 -5.40 -7.14
CA SER A 40 -7.52 -4.40 -8.19
C SER A 40 -6.65 -3.18 -7.94
N ILE A 41 -6.59 -2.69 -6.71
CA ILE A 41 -5.82 -1.49 -6.33
C ILE A 41 -4.31 -1.71 -6.33
N VAL A 42 -3.82 -2.93 -6.18
CA VAL A 42 -2.39 -3.27 -6.30
C VAL A 42 -1.81 -2.76 -7.62
N VAL A 43 -2.54 -2.90 -8.72
CA VAL A 43 -2.09 -2.41 -10.05
C VAL A 43 -2.02 -0.88 -10.07
N ALA A 44 -2.99 -0.18 -9.47
CA ALA A 44 -2.97 1.28 -9.37
C ALA A 44 -1.75 1.78 -8.59
N ASN A 45 -1.48 1.17 -7.43
CA ASN A 45 -0.32 1.50 -6.61
C ASN A 45 1.00 1.22 -7.34
N ALA A 46 1.10 0.10 -8.04
CA ALA A 46 2.26 -0.27 -8.84
C ALA A 46 2.56 0.79 -9.92
N LEU A 47 1.56 1.15 -10.70
CA LEU A 47 1.69 2.17 -11.74
C LEU A 47 2.00 3.56 -11.14
N THR A 48 1.48 3.87 -9.96
CA THR A 48 1.77 5.12 -9.28
C THR A 48 3.23 5.23 -8.86
N VAL A 49 3.87 4.15 -8.41
CA VAL A 49 5.33 4.16 -8.13
C VAL A 49 6.11 4.47 -9.40
N GLY A 50 5.75 3.84 -10.53
CA GLY A 50 6.36 4.17 -11.83
C GLY A 50 6.15 5.62 -12.24
N THR A 51 4.92 6.12 -12.06
CA THR A 51 4.57 7.52 -12.34
C THR A 51 5.39 8.49 -11.49
N VAL A 52 5.48 8.26 -10.18
CA VAL A 52 6.28 9.10 -9.27
C VAL A 52 7.73 9.15 -9.70
N SER A 53 8.34 8.00 -10.03
CA SER A 53 9.72 7.94 -10.49
C SER A 53 9.96 8.72 -11.79
N VAL A 54 9.08 8.57 -12.78
CA VAL A 54 9.22 9.21 -14.10
C VAL A 54 8.91 10.70 -14.03
N VAL A 55 7.75 11.07 -13.45
CA VAL A 55 7.27 12.46 -13.43
C VAL A 55 8.16 13.35 -12.56
N SER A 56 8.64 12.86 -11.38
CA SER A 56 9.51 13.67 -10.52
C SER A 56 10.83 14.05 -11.22
N ARG A 57 11.41 13.15 -12.01
CA ARG A 57 12.62 13.42 -12.78
C ARG A 57 12.37 14.41 -13.92
N ILE A 58 11.29 14.21 -14.69
CA ILE A 58 10.95 15.12 -15.80
C ILE A 58 10.61 16.51 -15.27
N PHE A 59 9.90 16.61 -14.15
CA PHE A 59 9.54 17.88 -13.55
C PHE A 59 10.76 18.73 -13.18
N THR A 60 11.81 18.11 -12.66
CA THR A 60 13.00 18.83 -12.19
C THR A 60 14.11 18.95 -13.25
N ALA A 61 14.08 18.13 -14.29
CA ALA A 61 14.99 18.21 -15.42
C ALA A 61 14.64 19.36 -16.42
N GLN A 62 13.53 20.08 -16.24
CA GLN A 62 13.13 21.22 -17.08
C GLN A 62 14.11 22.39 -16.94
N GLY A 63 15.23 22.33 -17.62
CA GLY A 63 16.28 23.37 -17.65
C GLY A 63 17.56 22.90 -18.32
N SER A 64 17.73 21.61 -18.50
CA SER A 64 18.87 21.03 -19.21
C SER A 64 18.42 19.79 -19.97
N ASP A 65 18.47 19.80 -21.31
CA ASP A 65 18.46 18.66 -22.25
C ASP A 65 17.61 17.42 -21.84
N ALA A 66 16.40 17.64 -21.31
CA ALA A 66 15.41 16.57 -21.16
C ALA A 66 14.93 16.22 -22.58
N GLY A 67 15.49 15.16 -23.16
CA GLY A 67 15.22 14.70 -24.52
C GLY A 67 13.74 14.70 -24.88
N GLY A 68 13.22 15.78 -25.41
CA GLY A 68 11.94 15.93 -26.09
C GLY A 68 10.64 15.71 -25.31
N THR A 69 10.67 15.16 -24.09
CA THR A 69 9.42 14.85 -23.33
C THR A 69 9.05 16.01 -22.40
N ASN A 70 8.01 16.74 -22.76
CA ASN A 70 7.47 17.82 -21.95
C ASN A 70 6.71 17.25 -20.74
N LEU A 71 6.73 17.96 -19.60
CA LEU A 71 5.96 17.60 -18.39
C LEU A 71 4.48 17.38 -18.70
N SER A 72 3.89 18.22 -19.52
CA SER A 72 2.51 18.09 -19.99
C SER A 72 2.24 16.71 -20.62
N GLN A 73 3.15 16.25 -21.47
CA GLN A 73 3.09 14.95 -22.13
C GLN A 73 3.26 13.80 -21.11
N ALA A 74 4.18 13.94 -20.16
CA ALA A 74 4.40 12.94 -19.12
C ALA A 74 3.19 12.80 -18.20
N VAL A 75 2.62 13.90 -17.73
CA VAL A 75 1.41 13.93 -16.88
C VAL A 75 0.22 13.31 -17.60
N PHE A 76 -0.03 13.70 -18.85
CA PHE A 76 -1.12 13.14 -19.65
C PHE A 76 -0.95 11.64 -19.88
N SER A 77 0.27 11.20 -20.27
CA SER A 77 0.56 9.79 -20.51
C SER A 77 0.42 8.97 -19.25
N ALA A 78 0.82 9.48 -18.08
CA ALA A 78 0.66 8.81 -16.80
C ALA A 78 -0.82 8.63 -16.43
N ILE A 79 -1.64 9.68 -16.58
CA ILE A 79 -3.09 9.60 -16.31
C ILE A 79 -3.77 8.64 -17.29
N ALA A 80 -3.44 8.75 -18.59
CA ALA A 80 -4.01 7.86 -19.62
C ALA A 80 -3.63 6.39 -19.37
N THR A 81 -2.35 6.11 -19.08
CA THR A 81 -1.88 4.75 -18.79
C THR A 81 -2.62 4.15 -17.58
N THR A 82 -2.73 4.92 -16.49
CA THR A 82 -3.38 4.43 -15.27
C THR A 82 -4.89 4.34 -15.44
N GLY A 83 -5.51 5.27 -16.17
CA GLY A 83 -6.93 5.23 -16.51
C GLY A 83 -7.28 4.02 -17.38
N LEU A 84 -6.49 3.74 -18.44
CA LEU A 84 -6.66 2.56 -19.27
C LEU A 84 -6.48 1.27 -18.48
N ALA A 85 -5.46 1.20 -17.62
CA ALA A 85 -5.27 0.05 -16.73
C ALA A 85 -6.45 -0.12 -15.76
N GLY A 86 -6.96 0.98 -15.19
CA GLY A 86 -8.14 0.96 -14.32
C GLY A 86 -9.39 0.45 -15.05
N LEU A 87 -9.64 0.92 -16.27
CA LEU A 87 -10.74 0.42 -17.11
C LEU A 87 -10.57 -1.06 -17.44
N ALA A 88 -9.37 -1.50 -17.79
CA ALA A 88 -9.09 -2.89 -18.11
C ALA A 88 -9.29 -3.79 -16.87
N VAL A 89 -8.67 -3.46 -15.73
CA VAL A 89 -8.73 -4.28 -14.51
C VAL A 89 -10.14 -4.28 -13.90
N CYS A 90 -10.76 -3.11 -13.74
CA CYS A 90 -12.10 -3.04 -13.18
C CYS A 90 -13.15 -3.58 -14.14
N GLY A 91 -13.00 -3.36 -15.45
CA GLY A 91 -13.90 -3.91 -16.46
C GLY A 91 -13.84 -5.44 -16.54
N THR A 92 -12.63 -6.01 -16.60
CA THR A 92 -12.46 -7.48 -16.55
C THR A 92 -12.92 -8.04 -15.21
N GLY A 93 -12.59 -7.37 -14.09
CA GLY A 93 -13.09 -7.71 -12.77
C GLY A 93 -14.61 -7.74 -12.71
N MET A 94 -15.30 -6.79 -13.32
CA MET A 94 -16.77 -6.73 -13.38
C MET A 94 -17.37 -7.90 -14.16
N VAL A 95 -16.76 -8.28 -15.31
CA VAL A 95 -17.22 -9.39 -16.16
C VAL A 95 -17.03 -10.73 -15.45
N PHE A 96 -15.86 -10.95 -14.84
CA PHE A 96 -15.52 -12.22 -14.18
C PHE A 96 -15.91 -12.28 -12.70
N LEU A 97 -16.58 -11.25 -12.17
CA LEU A 97 -16.95 -11.18 -10.74
C LEU A 97 -17.76 -12.40 -10.26
N PRO A 98 -18.78 -12.90 -10.99
CA PRO A 98 -19.54 -14.07 -10.53
C PRO A 98 -18.65 -15.33 -10.43
N GLN A 99 -17.72 -15.52 -11.38
CA GLN A 99 -16.78 -16.64 -11.38
C GLN A 99 -15.79 -16.52 -10.20
N ILE A 100 -15.25 -15.32 -9.96
CA ILE A 100 -14.34 -15.07 -8.84
C ILE A 100 -15.04 -15.38 -7.50
N ILE A 101 -16.27 -14.94 -7.33
CA ILE A 101 -17.07 -15.21 -6.12
C ILE A 101 -17.36 -16.72 -5.99
N GLY A 102 -17.60 -17.42 -7.11
CA GLY A 102 -17.78 -18.88 -7.13
C GLY A 102 -16.53 -19.64 -6.66
N TRP A 103 -15.34 -19.21 -7.12
CA TRP A 103 -14.08 -19.85 -6.73
C TRP A 103 -13.66 -19.61 -5.28
N LEU A 104 -14.07 -18.47 -4.69
CA LEU A 104 -13.70 -18.12 -3.32
C LEU A 104 -14.48 -18.89 -2.25
N ASN A 105 -15.40 -19.81 -2.62
CA ASN A 105 -16.22 -20.59 -1.67
C ASN A 105 -16.88 -19.73 -0.57
N ILE A 106 -17.35 -18.54 -0.97
CA ILE A 106 -18.05 -17.62 -0.05
C ILE A 106 -19.40 -18.25 0.35
N PRO A 107 -19.78 -18.24 1.64
CA PRO A 107 -21.09 -18.72 2.08
C PRO A 107 -22.23 -18.07 1.28
N ASP A 108 -23.22 -18.87 0.88
CA ASP A 108 -24.32 -18.39 0.01
C ASP A 108 -25.09 -17.22 0.62
N GLN A 109 -25.24 -17.19 1.93
CA GLN A 109 -25.85 -16.10 2.68
C GLN A 109 -25.12 -14.76 2.47
N LEU A 110 -23.82 -14.78 2.24
CA LEU A 110 -23.00 -13.57 2.03
C LEU A 110 -22.94 -13.16 0.56
N LYS A 111 -23.12 -14.09 -0.39
CA LYS A 111 -23.07 -13.80 -1.84
C LYS A 111 -24.06 -12.71 -2.25
N VAL A 112 -25.24 -12.69 -1.60
CA VAL A 112 -26.28 -11.68 -1.84
C VAL A 112 -25.80 -10.26 -1.57
N TYR A 113 -24.88 -10.09 -0.61
CA TYR A 113 -24.28 -8.80 -0.26
C TYR A 113 -23.00 -8.54 -1.02
N VAL A 114 -22.14 -9.56 -1.16
CA VAL A 114 -20.79 -9.43 -1.78
C VAL A 114 -20.89 -9.01 -3.24
N LEU A 115 -21.80 -9.63 -4.02
CA LEU A 115 -21.89 -9.38 -5.46
C LEU A 115 -22.27 -7.93 -5.79
N PRO A 116 -23.35 -7.33 -5.25
CA PRO A 116 -23.71 -5.95 -5.57
C PRO A 116 -22.73 -4.93 -4.99
N LEU A 117 -22.19 -5.15 -3.77
CA LEU A 117 -21.15 -4.28 -3.20
C LEU A 117 -19.90 -4.25 -4.08
N SER A 118 -19.40 -5.43 -4.51
CA SER A 118 -18.23 -5.53 -5.36
C SER A 118 -18.42 -4.84 -6.71
N ARG A 119 -19.62 -4.90 -7.29
CA ARG A 119 -19.95 -4.19 -8.54
C ARG A 119 -19.78 -2.69 -8.39
N ILE A 120 -20.27 -2.10 -7.30
CA ILE A 120 -20.17 -0.66 -7.05
C ILE A 120 -18.70 -0.25 -6.80
N TYR A 121 -17.95 -1.03 -6.01
CA TYR A 121 -16.53 -0.79 -5.79
C TYR A 121 -15.71 -0.86 -7.09
N LEU A 122 -15.97 -1.85 -7.94
CA LEU A 122 -15.29 -1.97 -9.24
C LEU A 122 -15.68 -0.84 -10.20
N ALA A 123 -16.95 -0.42 -10.22
CA ALA A 123 -17.38 0.74 -11.00
C ALA A 123 -16.68 2.04 -10.55
N GLY A 124 -16.55 2.24 -9.24
CA GLY A 124 -15.79 3.35 -8.66
C GLY A 124 -14.28 3.22 -8.82
N GLY A 125 -13.79 2.00 -9.06
CA GLY A 125 -12.36 1.68 -9.12
C GLY A 125 -11.60 2.47 -10.17
N PHE A 126 -12.17 2.69 -11.35
CA PHE A 126 -11.58 3.56 -12.37
C PHE A 126 -11.19 4.94 -11.82
N PHE A 127 -12.10 5.59 -11.10
CA PHE A 127 -11.82 6.90 -10.48
C PHE A 127 -10.76 6.79 -9.39
N HIS A 128 -10.73 5.66 -8.68
CA HIS A 128 -9.70 5.43 -7.66
C HIS A 128 -8.30 5.31 -8.26
N TYR A 129 -8.16 4.64 -9.42
CA TYR A 129 -6.91 4.62 -10.17
C TYR A 129 -6.44 6.04 -10.52
N VAL A 130 -7.34 6.89 -11.03
CA VAL A 130 -7.05 8.27 -11.38
C VAL A 130 -6.71 9.10 -10.13
N LEU A 131 -7.41 8.89 -9.01
CA LEU A 131 -7.16 9.59 -7.75
C LEU A 131 -5.78 9.26 -7.18
N ILE A 132 -5.43 7.98 -7.06
CA ILE A 132 -4.15 7.53 -6.51
C ILE A 132 -2.99 8.06 -7.35
N ASN A 133 -3.09 7.88 -8.67
CA ASN A 133 -2.05 8.34 -9.61
C ASN A 133 -1.96 9.87 -9.64
N GLY A 134 -3.09 10.57 -9.69
CA GLY A 134 -3.15 12.03 -9.65
C GLY A 134 -2.49 12.60 -8.40
N ASN A 135 -2.74 11.99 -7.24
CA ASN A 135 -2.04 12.33 -5.99
C ASN A 135 -0.53 12.07 -6.10
N GLY A 136 -0.11 10.99 -6.76
CA GLY A 136 1.29 10.69 -7.06
C GLY A 136 1.95 11.80 -7.88
N ILE A 137 1.30 12.22 -8.97
CA ILE A 137 1.78 13.31 -9.86
C ILE A 137 1.87 14.63 -9.09
N LEU A 138 0.83 15.02 -8.35
CA LEU A 138 0.85 16.26 -7.56
C LEU A 138 2.02 16.28 -6.57
N ARG A 139 2.29 15.17 -5.90
CA ARG A 139 3.43 15.05 -4.98
C ARG A 139 4.76 15.17 -5.72
N SER A 140 4.91 14.52 -6.87
CA SER A 140 6.10 14.58 -7.72
C SER A 140 6.42 16.00 -8.17
N CYS A 141 5.38 16.81 -8.47
CA CYS A 141 5.50 18.21 -8.86
C CYS A 141 5.54 19.19 -7.67
N ARG A 142 5.93 18.75 -6.48
CA ARG A 142 6.01 19.55 -5.25
C ARG A 142 4.68 20.19 -4.80
N MET A 143 3.54 19.75 -5.34
CA MET A 143 2.20 20.25 -5.01
C MET A 143 1.53 19.43 -3.91
N VAL A 144 2.29 19.05 -2.85
CA VAL A 144 1.84 18.18 -1.75
C VAL A 144 0.60 18.72 -1.05
N ARG A 145 0.49 20.06 -0.88
CA ARG A 145 -0.67 20.69 -0.22
C ARG A 145 -1.97 20.45 -1.00
N LYS A 146 -1.91 20.45 -2.34
CA LYS A 146 -3.08 20.15 -3.19
C LYS A 146 -3.51 18.68 -3.07
N SER A 147 -2.55 17.76 -3.08
CA SER A 147 -2.83 16.34 -2.82
C SER A 147 -3.45 16.11 -1.44
N LEU A 148 -2.92 16.79 -0.40
CA LEU A 148 -3.45 16.70 0.96
C LEU A 148 -4.88 17.25 1.04
N SER A 149 -5.15 18.43 0.46
CA SER A 149 -6.49 19.03 0.47
C SER A 149 -7.51 18.18 -0.29
N THR A 150 -7.11 17.57 -1.41
CA THR A 150 -7.97 16.61 -2.13
C THR A 150 -8.32 15.42 -1.24
N MET A 151 -7.36 14.81 -0.56
CA MET A 151 -7.62 13.66 0.29
C MET A 151 -8.43 14.02 1.54
N ALA A 152 -8.21 15.19 2.14
CA ALA A 152 -9.04 15.71 3.22
C ALA A 152 -10.50 15.90 2.76
N PHE A 153 -10.70 16.46 1.58
CA PHE A 153 -12.02 16.63 0.99
C PHE A 153 -12.70 15.28 0.69
N VAL A 154 -11.97 14.32 0.10
CA VAL A 154 -12.47 12.95 -0.15
C VAL A 154 -12.90 12.29 1.15
N CYS A 155 -12.10 12.40 2.20
CA CYS A 155 -12.42 11.84 3.52
C CYS A 155 -13.68 12.50 4.10
N ALA A 156 -13.75 13.82 4.14
CA ALA A 156 -14.93 14.54 4.64
C ALA A 156 -16.19 14.21 3.83
N CYS A 157 -16.07 14.16 2.50
CA CYS A 157 -17.16 13.79 1.59
C CYS A 157 -17.62 12.34 1.84
N ASN A 158 -16.69 11.39 1.98
CA ASN A 158 -17.03 9.99 2.27
C ASN A 158 -17.75 9.87 3.61
N LEU A 159 -17.23 10.50 4.67
CA LEU A 159 -17.85 10.48 6.00
C LEU A 159 -19.28 11.03 5.98
N LEU A 160 -19.53 12.11 5.25
CA LEU A 160 -20.88 12.67 5.13
C LEU A 160 -21.79 11.76 4.29
N LEU A 161 -21.29 11.31 3.13
CA LEU A 161 -22.09 10.51 2.20
C LEU A 161 -22.43 9.12 2.73
N ILE A 162 -21.54 8.49 3.52
CA ILE A 162 -21.82 7.15 4.05
C ILE A 162 -23.01 7.17 5.01
N PHE A 163 -23.07 8.16 5.93
CA PHE A 163 -24.22 8.31 6.81
C PHE A 163 -25.48 8.68 6.05
N LEU A 164 -25.37 9.56 5.06
CA LEU A 164 -26.51 9.96 4.22
C LEU A 164 -27.04 8.77 3.42
N PHE A 165 -26.17 8.07 2.69
CA PHE A 165 -26.59 6.99 1.79
C PHE A 165 -27.10 5.76 2.52
N VAL A 166 -26.47 5.41 3.65
CA VAL A 166 -26.85 4.20 4.41
C VAL A 166 -28.14 4.42 5.21
N PHE A 167 -28.29 5.57 5.89
CA PHE A 167 -29.36 5.75 6.85
C PHE A 167 -30.51 6.64 6.36
N HIS A 168 -30.30 7.46 5.31
CA HIS A 168 -31.31 8.40 4.83
C HIS A 168 -31.73 8.19 3.38
N THR A 169 -31.25 7.12 2.72
CA THR A 169 -31.68 6.75 1.36
C THR A 169 -32.08 5.27 1.30
N SER A 170 -32.74 4.88 0.21
CA SER A 170 -33.11 3.48 -0.06
C SER A 170 -31.93 2.57 -0.41
N LEU A 171 -30.70 3.10 -0.48
CA LEU A 171 -29.51 2.32 -0.81
C LEU A 171 -29.13 1.33 0.32
N GLY A 172 -29.42 1.67 1.58
CA GLY A 172 -29.10 0.82 2.72
C GLY A 172 -27.62 0.43 2.73
N TYR A 173 -27.29 -0.87 2.82
CA TYR A 173 -25.90 -1.37 2.86
C TYR A 173 -25.10 -1.03 1.59
N LEU A 174 -25.73 -0.86 0.44
CA LEU A 174 -25.06 -0.44 -0.80
C LEU A 174 -24.49 0.98 -0.69
N GLY A 175 -25.05 1.80 0.21
CA GLY A 175 -24.59 3.14 0.52
C GLY A 175 -23.11 3.18 0.94
N ILE A 176 -22.57 2.11 1.54
CA ILE A 176 -21.16 2.01 1.92
C ILE A 176 -20.27 2.10 0.68
N ALA A 177 -20.53 1.26 -0.32
CA ALA A 177 -19.75 1.26 -1.56
C ALA A 177 -20.02 2.52 -2.41
N ALA A 178 -21.29 2.98 -2.44
CA ALA A 178 -21.68 4.17 -3.20
C ALA A 178 -21.04 5.45 -2.65
N SER A 179 -20.92 5.61 -1.33
CA SER A 179 -20.25 6.77 -0.71
C SER A 179 -18.76 6.80 -1.07
N THR A 180 -18.09 5.65 -0.99
CA THR A 180 -16.67 5.54 -1.36
C THR A 180 -16.47 5.80 -2.85
N ALA A 181 -17.26 5.18 -3.72
CA ALA A 181 -17.19 5.41 -5.17
C ALA A 181 -17.42 6.88 -5.55
N THR A 182 -18.43 7.52 -4.94
CA THR A 182 -18.78 8.92 -5.21
C THR A 182 -17.70 9.87 -4.69
N SER A 183 -17.22 9.71 -3.46
CA SER A 183 -16.18 10.57 -2.88
C SER A 183 -14.86 10.47 -3.64
N VAL A 184 -14.48 9.26 -4.07
CA VAL A 184 -13.31 9.02 -4.91
C VAL A 184 -13.47 9.62 -6.30
N ALA A 185 -14.67 9.54 -6.91
CA ALA A 185 -14.95 10.16 -8.19
C ALA A 185 -14.81 11.69 -8.11
N VAL A 186 -15.40 12.33 -7.11
CA VAL A 186 -15.26 13.77 -6.88
C VAL A 186 -13.80 14.14 -6.62
N GLY A 187 -13.08 13.36 -5.80
CA GLY A 187 -11.65 13.57 -5.56
C GLY A 187 -10.80 13.46 -6.83
N SER A 188 -11.11 12.51 -7.72
CA SER A 188 -10.42 12.37 -9.01
C SER A 188 -10.66 13.58 -9.94
N LEU A 189 -11.87 14.11 -9.94
CA LEU A 189 -12.20 15.34 -10.69
C LEU A 189 -11.47 16.57 -10.13
N LEU A 190 -11.35 16.70 -8.80
CA LEU A 190 -10.56 17.77 -8.17
C LEU A 190 -9.08 17.62 -8.52
N ASN A 191 -8.52 16.41 -8.48
CA ASN A 191 -7.15 16.18 -8.93
C ASN A 191 -6.97 16.53 -10.40
N PHE A 192 -7.91 16.15 -11.27
CA PHE A 192 -7.85 16.49 -12.68
C PHE A 192 -7.82 18.01 -12.90
N ARG A 193 -8.65 18.77 -12.14
CA ARG A 193 -8.61 20.25 -12.18
C ARG A 193 -7.24 20.80 -11.77
N HIS A 194 -6.61 20.22 -10.75
CA HIS A 194 -5.25 20.64 -10.35
C HIS A 194 -4.19 20.23 -11.37
N LEU A 195 -4.31 19.05 -11.98
CA LEU A 195 -3.38 18.55 -12.98
C LEU A 195 -3.47 19.28 -14.31
N LYS A 196 -4.66 19.82 -14.64
CA LYS A 196 -4.86 20.66 -15.82
C LYS A 196 -3.91 21.88 -15.83
N THR A 197 -3.55 22.41 -14.67
CA THR A 197 -2.58 23.52 -14.57
C THR A 197 -1.15 23.13 -14.96
N LEU A 198 -0.82 21.83 -14.97
CA LEU A 198 0.47 21.29 -15.40
C LEU A 198 0.49 20.94 -16.90
N MET A 199 -0.69 20.86 -17.54
CA MET A 199 -0.86 20.52 -18.94
C MET A 199 -1.03 21.79 -19.77
N VAL A 200 0.05 22.58 -19.90
CA VAL A 200 0.04 23.89 -20.59
C VAL A 200 0.01 23.75 -22.11
N SER A 201 0.56 22.66 -22.67
CA SER A 201 0.56 22.35 -24.10
C SER A 201 -0.48 21.28 -24.45
N LEU A 202 -0.86 21.20 -25.74
CA LEU A 202 -1.74 20.13 -26.22
C LEU A 202 -1.19 18.76 -25.79
N PRO A 203 -1.95 17.99 -25.01
CA PRO A 203 -1.45 16.75 -24.44
C PRO A 203 -1.26 15.70 -25.55
N ARG A 204 -0.03 15.22 -25.72
CA ARG A 204 0.29 14.11 -26.62
C ARG A 204 0.61 12.88 -25.77
N PHE A 205 0.10 11.73 -26.18
CA PHE A 205 0.42 10.45 -25.53
C PHE A 205 1.83 9.99 -25.92
N SER A 206 2.65 9.63 -24.94
CA SER A 206 3.98 9.05 -25.16
C SER A 206 4.00 7.60 -24.78
N ARG A 207 4.25 6.73 -25.76
CA ARG A 207 4.46 5.28 -25.51
C ARG A 207 5.71 5.02 -24.68
N GLU A 208 6.74 5.86 -24.78
CA GLU A 208 7.97 5.73 -23.99
C GLU A 208 7.71 5.96 -22.52
N VAL A 209 6.97 7.01 -22.17
CA VAL A 209 6.55 7.27 -20.79
C VAL A 209 5.71 6.13 -20.26
N MET A 210 4.74 5.64 -21.03
CA MET A 210 3.92 4.48 -20.65
C MET A 210 4.78 3.25 -20.37
N LYS A 211 5.71 2.90 -21.27
CA LYS A 211 6.63 1.76 -21.10
C LYS A 211 7.49 1.92 -19.85
N SER A 212 8.02 3.13 -19.61
CA SER A 212 8.84 3.43 -18.44
C SER A 212 8.04 3.29 -17.13
N ILE A 213 6.81 3.82 -17.09
CA ILE A 213 5.90 3.69 -15.94
C ILE A 213 5.59 2.20 -15.67
N ALA A 214 5.27 1.45 -16.73
CA ALA A 214 4.96 0.03 -16.60
C ALA A 214 6.19 -0.77 -16.16
N ALA A 215 7.37 -0.52 -16.75
CA ALA A 215 8.62 -1.22 -16.43
C ALA A 215 9.07 -0.98 -14.97
N ILE A 216 8.83 0.21 -14.42
CA ILE A 216 9.13 0.54 -13.03
C ILE A 216 8.03 0.02 -12.10
N GLY A 217 6.78 0.05 -12.56
CA GLY A 217 5.60 -0.30 -11.76
C GLY A 217 5.43 -1.80 -11.54
N TRP A 218 5.56 -2.64 -12.59
CA TRP A 218 5.25 -4.07 -12.48
C TRP A 218 6.00 -4.82 -11.37
N PRO A 219 7.31 -4.53 -11.09
CA PRO A 219 7.99 -5.22 -10.01
C PRO A 219 7.38 -4.88 -8.63
N MET A 220 6.87 -3.64 -8.46
CA MET A 220 6.23 -3.23 -7.21
C MET A 220 4.89 -3.92 -7.01
N GLY A 221 4.10 -4.08 -8.08
CA GLY A 221 2.88 -4.87 -8.04
C GLY A 221 3.15 -6.33 -7.67
N LEU A 222 4.14 -6.95 -8.30
CA LEU A 222 4.54 -8.32 -7.97
C LEU A 222 5.06 -8.43 -6.53
N THR A 223 5.76 -7.41 -6.03
CA THR A 223 6.19 -7.38 -4.61
C THR A 223 5.00 -7.46 -3.66
N GLN A 224 3.91 -6.71 -3.92
CA GLN A 224 2.72 -6.74 -3.09
C GLN A 224 2.02 -8.12 -3.14
N ILE A 225 1.94 -8.72 -4.31
CA ILE A 225 1.38 -10.08 -4.47
C ILE A 225 2.23 -11.11 -3.71
N LEU A 226 3.55 -11.09 -3.88
CA LEU A 226 4.46 -12.00 -3.18
C LEU A 226 4.40 -11.83 -1.66
N TRP A 227 4.24 -10.60 -1.18
CA TRP A 227 4.04 -10.32 0.24
C TRP A 227 2.73 -10.93 0.75
N GLN A 228 1.63 -10.74 0.02
CA GLN A 228 0.32 -11.30 0.39
C GLN A 228 0.33 -12.82 0.39
N LEU A 229 0.93 -13.45 -0.62
CA LEU A 229 1.10 -14.91 -0.66
C LEU A 229 1.98 -15.41 0.49
N GLY A 230 3.02 -14.67 0.85
CA GLY A 230 3.84 -14.95 2.02
C GLY A 230 3.04 -14.91 3.34
N SER A 231 2.13 -13.95 3.48
CA SER A 231 1.22 -13.89 4.63
C SER A 231 0.28 -15.08 4.69
N VAL A 232 -0.29 -15.51 3.55
CA VAL A 232 -1.13 -16.72 3.47
C VAL A 232 -0.32 -17.97 3.87
N ALA A 233 0.90 -18.12 3.35
CA ALA A 233 1.77 -19.24 3.72
C ALA A 233 2.08 -19.26 5.22
N LEU A 234 2.27 -18.09 5.82
CA LEU A 234 2.49 -17.96 7.26
C LEU A 234 1.27 -18.41 8.07
N PHE A 235 0.05 -18.02 7.66
CA PHE A 235 -1.19 -18.48 8.27
C PHE A 235 -1.32 -20.02 8.21
N LEU A 236 -0.97 -20.62 7.06
CA LEU A 236 -0.99 -22.07 6.89
C LEU A 236 0.04 -22.77 7.82
N ILE A 237 1.25 -22.21 7.97
CA ILE A 237 2.24 -22.76 8.88
C ILE A 237 1.77 -22.65 10.34
N LEU A 238 1.20 -21.52 10.75
CA LEU A 238 0.66 -21.32 12.09
C LEU A 238 -0.52 -22.24 12.40
N SER A 239 -1.32 -22.61 11.39
CA SER A 239 -2.43 -23.55 11.55
C SER A 239 -1.99 -24.99 11.85
N MET A 240 -0.71 -25.32 11.65
CA MET A 240 -0.13 -26.62 11.99
C MET A 240 0.23 -26.75 13.49
N LEU A 241 0.20 -25.65 14.24
CA LEU A 241 0.57 -25.65 15.66
C LEU A 241 -0.56 -26.17 16.54
N PRO A 242 -0.24 -26.81 17.70
CA PRO A 242 -1.21 -27.03 18.76
C PRO A 242 -1.79 -25.70 19.24
N ALA A 243 -3.07 -25.67 19.62
CA ALA A 243 -3.80 -24.44 19.98
C ALA A 243 -3.77 -23.39 18.84
N ASN A 244 -3.89 -23.85 17.59
CA ASN A 244 -3.79 -23.03 16.39
C ASN A 244 -4.81 -21.88 16.35
N VAL A 245 -6.01 -22.06 16.86
CA VAL A 245 -7.08 -21.05 16.86
C VAL A 245 -6.66 -19.83 17.67
N GLU A 246 -6.15 -20.04 18.89
CA GLU A 246 -5.70 -18.96 19.77
C GLU A 246 -4.45 -18.26 19.21
N ILE A 247 -3.52 -19.03 18.62
CA ILE A 247 -2.31 -18.50 17.98
C ILE A 247 -2.67 -17.66 16.74
N LEU A 248 -3.57 -18.14 15.90
CA LEU A 248 -4.04 -17.39 14.72
C LEU A 248 -4.80 -16.12 15.12
N ALA A 249 -5.60 -16.20 16.19
CA ALA A 249 -6.26 -15.03 16.76
C ALA A 249 -5.24 -14.01 17.29
N ALA A 250 -4.23 -14.46 18.04
CA ALA A 250 -3.15 -13.61 18.54
C ALA A 250 -2.33 -12.97 17.40
N PHE A 251 -2.02 -13.73 16.35
CA PHE A 251 -1.35 -13.23 15.17
C PHE A 251 -2.20 -12.16 14.45
N THR A 252 -3.51 -12.36 14.35
CA THR A 252 -4.43 -11.38 13.75
C THR A 252 -4.45 -10.08 14.55
N VAL A 253 -4.45 -10.16 15.88
CA VAL A 253 -4.31 -8.99 16.76
C VAL A 253 -2.97 -8.30 16.52
N GLY A 254 -1.89 -9.08 16.44
CA GLY A 254 -0.55 -8.56 16.17
C GLY A 254 -0.44 -7.80 14.85
N ILE A 255 -0.94 -8.36 13.75
CA ILE A 255 -0.96 -7.69 12.43
C ILE A 255 -1.71 -6.35 12.47
N ARG A 256 -2.81 -6.24 13.23
CA ARG A 256 -3.54 -4.98 13.38
C ARG A 256 -2.69 -3.92 14.07
N ILE A 257 -1.92 -4.30 15.07
CA ILE A 257 -1.00 -3.39 15.78
C ILE A 257 0.14 -2.98 14.86
N GLU A 258 0.77 -3.93 14.16
CA GLU A 258 1.81 -3.63 13.15
C GLU A 258 1.30 -2.70 12.06
N SER A 259 0.05 -2.87 11.60
CA SER A 259 -0.54 -2.00 10.57
C SER A 259 -0.55 -0.53 10.97
N ALA A 260 -0.73 -0.21 12.26
CA ALA A 260 -0.66 1.16 12.76
C ALA A 260 0.78 1.71 12.71
N ILE A 261 1.78 0.85 12.95
CA ILE A 261 3.21 1.21 12.89
C ILE A 261 3.68 1.35 11.43
N PHE A 262 3.10 0.59 10.50
CA PHE A 262 3.40 0.70 9.07
C PHE A 262 3.00 2.04 8.45
N LEU A 263 1.94 2.68 8.94
CA LEU A 263 1.45 3.93 8.35
C LEU A 263 2.53 5.02 8.25
N PRO A 264 3.26 5.40 9.33
CA PRO A 264 4.35 6.36 9.20
C PRO A 264 5.51 5.84 8.35
N ALA A 265 5.87 4.55 8.41
CA ALA A 265 6.93 3.99 7.57
C ALA A 265 6.61 4.13 6.07
N PHE A 266 5.36 3.84 5.66
CA PHE A 266 4.92 4.06 4.28
C PHE A 266 4.84 5.54 3.90
N ALA A 267 4.48 6.42 4.83
CA ALA A 267 4.49 7.85 4.57
C ALA A 267 5.90 8.38 4.28
N PHE A 268 6.89 7.91 5.04
CA PHE A 268 8.31 8.22 4.78
C PHE A 268 8.82 7.55 3.50
N ASN A 269 8.39 6.34 3.18
CA ASN A 269 8.68 5.66 1.90
C ASN A 269 8.22 6.52 0.72
N MET A 270 6.96 6.97 0.72
CA MET A 270 6.41 7.83 -0.33
C MET A 270 7.14 9.18 -0.43
N ALA A 271 7.47 9.79 0.72
CA ALA A 271 8.21 11.05 0.73
C ALA A 271 9.61 10.87 0.14
N ASN A 272 10.29 9.80 0.54
CA ASN A 272 11.64 9.48 0.08
C ASN A 272 11.67 9.20 -1.43
N ALA A 273 10.66 8.49 -1.96
CA ALA A 273 10.52 8.27 -3.40
C ALA A 273 10.44 9.58 -4.20
N VAL A 274 9.62 10.52 -3.73
CA VAL A 274 9.46 11.83 -4.39
C VAL A 274 10.72 12.67 -4.30
N VAL A 275 11.32 12.78 -3.12
CA VAL A 275 12.52 13.61 -2.89
C VAL A 275 13.71 13.11 -3.70
N VAL A 276 13.98 11.81 -3.62
CA VAL A 276 15.08 11.19 -4.37
C VAL A 276 14.85 11.29 -5.88
N GLY A 277 13.62 11.05 -6.35
CA GLY A 277 13.27 11.21 -7.75
C GLY A 277 13.51 12.63 -8.27
N ASN A 278 13.11 13.64 -7.49
CA ASN A 278 13.32 15.06 -7.82
C ASN A 278 14.83 15.41 -7.85
N LEU A 279 15.60 15.00 -6.85
CA LEU A 279 17.05 15.29 -6.78
C LEU A 279 17.82 14.62 -7.93
N LEU A 280 17.42 13.42 -8.34
CA LEU A 280 17.99 12.76 -9.50
C LEU A 280 17.64 13.48 -10.81
N GLY A 281 16.44 14.06 -10.92
CA GLY A 281 16.08 14.91 -12.04
C GLY A 281 16.91 16.19 -12.11
N GLU A 282 17.28 16.76 -10.95
CA GLU A 282 18.21 17.91 -10.84
C GLU A 282 19.68 17.52 -11.05
N ARG A 283 19.99 16.26 -11.35
CA ARG A 283 21.37 15.69 -11.44
C ARG A 283 22.18 15.81 -10.14
N LYS A 284 21.53 15.91 -9.00
CA LYS A 284 22.13 16.04 -7.67
C LYS A 284 22.28 14.67 -6.97
N GLU A 285 23.06 13.78 -7.56
CA GLU A 285 23.20 12.39 -7.08
C GLU A 285 23.67 12.28 -5.63
N GLY A 286 24.64 13.12 -5.22
CA GLY A 286 25.15 13.14 -3.86
C GLY A 286 24.12 13.56 -2.83
N GLU A 287 23.28 14.56 -3.16
CA GLU A 287 22.19 15.00 -2.31
C GLU A 287 21.07 13.95 -2.26
N ALA A 288 20.76 13.29 -3.38
CA ALA A 288 19.78 12.20 -3.44
C ALA A 288 20.18 11.04 -2.51
N PHE A 289 21.46 10.65 -2.54
CA PHE A 289 21.98 9.62 -1.64
C PHE A 289 21.89 10.04 -0.16
N ARG A 290 22.33 11.25 0.17
CA ARG A 290 22.29 11.76 1.57
C ARG A 290 20.85 11.93 2.07
N SER A 291 19.99 12.52 1.26
CA SER A 291 18.58 12.75 1.61
C SER A 291 17.84 11.45 1.89
N GLY A 292 18.08 10.40 1.09
CA GLY A 292 17.45 9.11 1.30
C GLY A 292 17.84 8.46 2.63
N LEU A 293 19.10 8.57 3.06
CA LEU A 293 19.54 8.08 4.37
C LEU A 293 18.98 8.91 5.53
N VAL A 294 18.96 10.23 5.40
CA VAL A 294 18.41 11.13 6.44
C VAL A 294 16.92 10.85 6.62
N THR A 295 16.17 10.73 5.53
CA THR A 295 14.74 10.40 5.58
C THR A 295 14.51 9.03 6.23
N ALA A 296 15.34 8.02 5.93
CA ALA A 296 15.27 6.71 6.56
C ALA A 296 15.57 6.80 8.06
N GLY A 297 16.61 7.52 8.46
CA GLY A 297 16.96 7.71 9.87
C GLY A 297 15.85 8.40 10.69
N VAL A 298 15.27 9.48 10.16
CA VAL A 298 14.14 10.17 10.80
C VAL A 298 12.93 9.25 10.90
N GLY A 299 12.58 8.54 9.82
CA GLY A 299 11.45 7.63 9.81
C GLY A 299 11.62 6.46 10.80
N VAL A 300 12.82 5.90 10.89
CA VAL A 300 13.14 4.87 11.90
C VAL A 300 13.02 5.42 13.31
N ALA A 301 13.49 6.64 13.59
CA ALA A 301 13.33 7.24 14.91
C ALA A 301 11.85 7.37 15.31
N VAL A 302 10.99 7.80 14.39
CA VAL A 302 9.53 7.89 14.62
C VAL A 302 8.93 6.51 14.87
N VAL A 303 9.25 5.53 14.03
CA VAL A 303 8.75 4.15 14.18
C VAL A 303 9.23 3.54 15.48
N THR A 304 10.51 3.73 15.84
CA THR A 304 11.06 3.24 17.12
C THR A 304 10.33 3.84 18.32
N ALA A 305 10.03 5.14 18.30
CA ALA A 305 9.25 5.76 19.37
C ALA A 305 7.86 5.15 19.51
N LEU A 306 7.16 4.90 18.40
CA LEU A 306 5.87 4.21 18.39
C LEU A 306 5.98 2.75 18.87
N THR A 307 7.03 2.06 18.45
CA THR A 307 7.30 0.68 18.86
C THR A 307 7.52 0.59 20.38
N VAL A 308 8.31 1.50 20.94
CA VAL A 308 8.52 1.59 22.41
C VAL A 308 7.19 1.87 23.11
N PHE A 309 6.38 2.81 22.61
CA PHE A 309 5.05 3.08 23.15
C PHE A 309 4.16 1.82 23.17
N VAL A 310 4.14 1.05 22.07
CA VAL A 310 3.37 -0.20 21.96
C VAL A 310 3.89 -1.25 22.95
N ILE A 311 5.20 -1.42 23.08
CA ILE A 311 5.81 -2.37 24.04
C ILE A 311 5.42 -2.02 25.48
N LEU A 312 5.51 -0.75 25.86
CA LEU A 312 5.18 -0.28 27.20
C LEU A 312 3.70 -0.47 27.55
N ASN A 313 2.82 -0.42 26.53
CA ASN A 313 1.38 -0.55 26.70
C ASN A 313 0.83 -1.89 26.19
N ALA A 314 1.69 -2.90 25.96
CA ALA A 314 1.32 -4.16 25.30
C ALA A 314 0.15 -4.87 26.00
N ARG A 315 0.11 -4.89 27.34
CA ARG A 315 -0.97 -5.52 28.12
C ARG A 315 -2.31 -4.83 27.91
N TRP A 316 -2.32 -3.50 27.96
CA TRP A 316 -3.53 -2.70 27.77
C TRP A 316 -4.05 -2.84 26.34
N ILE A 317 -3.16 -2.74 25.33
CA ILE A 317 -3.50 -2.87 23.92
C ILE A 317 -4.06 -4.27 23.63
N ALA A 318 -3.38 -5.34 24.06
CA ALA A 318 -3.83 -6.71 23.82
C ALA A 318 -5.17 -7.00 24.53
N GLY A 319 -5.33 -6.54 25.78
CA GLY A 319 -6.56 -6.71 26.53
C GLY A 319 -7.76 -5.93 25.99
N SER A 320 -7.51 -4.79 25.30
CA SER A 320 -8.59 -4.04 24.63
C SER A 320 -9.06 -4.68 23.33
N LEU A 321 -8.23 -5.55 22.71
CA LEU A 321 -8.53 -6.18 21.42
C LEU A 321 -9.07 -7.61 21.55
N SER A 322 -8.88 -8.28 22.71
CA SER A 322 -9.41 -9.61 22.98
C SER A 322 -9.79 -9.77 24.43
N SER A 323 -10.88 -10.51 24.68
CA SER A 323 -11.33 -10.89 26.02
C SER A 323 -10.87 -12.29 26.45
N ASN A 324 -10.22 -13.05 25.56
CA ASN A 324 -9.72 -14.40 25.85
C ASN A 324 -8.29 -14.32 26.41
N ASP A 325 -8.10 -14.79 27.64
CA ASP A 325 -6.82 -14.71 28.35
C ASP A 325 -5.66 -15.41 27.61
N VAL A 326 -5.92 -16.51 26.89
CA VAL A 326 -4.89 -17.21 26.11
C VAL A 326 -4.46 -16.36 24.92
N VAL A 327 -5.43 -15.81 24.20
CA VAL A 327 -5.17 -14.90 23.06
C VAL A 327 -4.42 -13.65 23.52
N VAL A 328 -4.81 -13.07 24.65
CA VAL A 328 -4.13 -11.89 25.22
C VAL A 328 -2.67 -12.22 25.58
N ARG A 329 -2.40 -13.35 26.24
CA ARG A 329 -1.02 -13.75 26.57
C ARG A 329 -0.16 -13.97 25.33
N GLU A 330 -0.67 -14.69 24.32
CA GLU A 330 0.06 -14.94 23.08
C GLU A 330 0.23 -13.65 22.25
N SER A 331 -0.75 -12.74 22.27
CA SER A 331 -0.62 -11.43 21.66
C SER A 331 0.46 -10.57 22.30
N ILE A 332 0.55 -10.56 23.63
CA ILE A 332 1.62 -9.87 24.37
C ILE A 332 2.98 -10.46 23.99
N ARG A 333 3.08 -11.78 23.93
CA ARG A 333 4.32 -12.47 23.52
C ARG A 333 4.70 -12.12 22.09
N TYR A 334 3.71 -12.08 21.17
CA TYR A 334 3.90 -11.61 19.80
C TYR A 334 4.45 -10.19 19.78
N ILE A 335 3.79 -9.25 20.48
CA ILE A 335 4.21 -7.85 20.53
C ILE A 335 5.67 -7.74 21.00
N TYR A 336 6.04 -8.37 22.12
CA TYR A 336 7.39 -8.27 22.65
C TYR A 336 8.46 -8.81 21.70
N ILE A 337 8.17 -9.85 20.93
CA ILE A 337 9.13 -10.41 19.97
C ILE A 337 9.12 -9.61 18.67
N SER A 338 7.97 -9.38 18.05
CA SER A 338 7.87 -8.80 16.71
C SER A 338 8.28 -7.32 16.69
N MET A 339 7.99 -6.57 17.76
CA MET A 339 8.36 -5.16 17.85
C MET A 339 9.87 -4.91 17.77
N ILE A 340 10.71 -5.89 18.05
CA ILE A 340 12.17 -5.79 17.92
C ILE A 340 12.57 -5.53 16.46
N SER A 341 11.84 -6.07 15.51
CA SER A 341 12.18 -5.93 14.08
C SER A 341 11.57 -4.69 13.40
N GLU A 342 10.65 -3.99 14.05
CA GLU A 342 9.95 -2.85 13.46
C GLU A 342 10.88 -1.71 12.98
N PRO A 343 11.95 -1.32 13.72
CA PRO A 343 12.91 -0.34 13.22
C PRO A 343 13.63 -0.81 11.95
N PHE A 344 13.98 -2.10 11.85
CA PHE A 344 14.63 -2.67 10.68
C PHE A 344 13.67 -2.75 9.49
N MET A 345 12.42 -3.11 9.75
CA MET A 345 11.36 -3.11 8.76
C MET A 345 11.16 -1.69 8.19
N ALA A 346 11.02 -0.67 9.05
CA ALA A 346 10.88 0.71 8.65
C ALA A 346 12.08 1.19 7.81
N TRP A 347 13.29 0.88 8.24
CA TRP A 347 14.51 1.17 7.48
C TRP A 347 14.44 0.59 6.06
N GLY A 348 14.11 -0.69 5.94
CA GLY A 348 13.98 -1.36 4.65
C GLY A 348 12.88 -0.75 3.77
N ILE A 349 11.70 -0.49 4.31
CA ILE A 349 10.58 0.12 3.60
C ILE A 349 10.97 1.51 3.08
N ILE A 350 11.56 2.36 3.91
CA ILE A 350 11.88 3.75 3.55
C ILE A 350 13.01 3.82 2.52
N LEU A 351 14.04 2.98 2.64
CA LEU A 351 15.07 2.86 1.60
C LEU A 351 14.51 2.27 0.30
N GLY A 352 13.56 1.32 0.40
CA GLY A 352 12.81 0.82 -0.75
C GLY A 352 12.08 1.92 -1.50
N GLY A 353 11.56 2.93 -0.79
CA GLY A 353 10.97 4.13 -1.37
C GLY A 353 11.98 4.96 -2.17
N ALA A 354 13.17 5.21 -1.62
CA ALA A 354 14.25 5.91 -2.34
C ALA A 354 14.64 5.19 -3.64
N LEU A 355 14.84 3.87 -3.56
CA LEU A 355 15.16 3.02 -4.72
C LEU A 355 14.01 3.02 -5.74
N GLY A 356 12.75 3.02 -5.26
CA GLY A 356 11.55 3.13 -6.10
C GLY A 356 11.48 4.45 -6.85
N GLY A 357 11.74 5.58 -6.16
CA GLY A 357 11.85 6.91 -6.76
C GLY A 357 12.98 7.01 -7.79
N ALA A 358 14.06 6.26 -7.59
CA ALA A 358 15.14 6.11 -8.54
C ALA A 358 14.83 5.16 -9.72
N GLY A 359 13.68 4.44 -9.70
CA GLY A 359 13.31 3.46 -10.72
C GLY A 359 13.95 2.08 -10.54
N ASP A 360 14.67 1.82 -9.47
CA ASP A 360 15.35 0.55 -9.21
C ASP A 360 14.44 -0.52 -8.55
N THR A 361 13.19 -0.53 -8.95
CA THR A 361 12.11 -1.33 -8.36
C THR A 361 12.32 -2.84 -8.50
N ARG A 362 12.91 -3.30 -9.61
CA ARG A 362 13.23 -4.72 -9.82
C ARG A 362 14.19 -5.26 -8.75
N ASN A 363 15.18 -4.48 -8.39
CA ASN A 363 16.13 -4.85 -7.34
C ASN A 363 15.51 -4.83 -5.95
N VAL A 364 14.55 -3.93 -5.69
CA VAL A 364 13.75 -3.91 -4.47
C VAL A 364 12.92 -5.18 -4.38
N MET A 365 12.17 -5.51 -5.44
CA MET A 365 11.33 -6.71 -5.53
C MET A 365 12.13 -7.98 -5.23
N ILE A 366 13.27 -8.19 -5.91
CA ILE A 366 14.08 -9.40 -5.73
C ILE A 366 14.53 -9.55 -4.26
N ARG A 367 14.92 -8.46 -3.59
CA ARG A 367 15.42 -8.51 -2.21
C ARG A 367 14.30 -8.75 -1.20
N ILE A 368 13.15 -8.16 -1.41
CA ILE A 368 11.97 -8.42 -0.59
C ILE A 368 11.49 -9.85 -0.79
N ALA A 369 11.38 -10.30 -2.04
CA ALA A 369 11.00 -11.68 -2.35
C ALA A 369 11.99 -12.69 -1.73
N ALA A 370 13.29 -12.46 -1.85
CA ALA A 370 14.31 -13.32 -1.27
C ALA A 370 14.17 -13.39 0.27
N SER A 371 13.96 -12.25 0.95
CA SER A 371 13.81 -12.25 2.41
C SER A 371 12.56 -12.98 2.88
N VAL A 372 11.46 -12.89 2.13
CA VAL A 372 10.20 -13.57 2.48
C VAL A 372 10.26 -15.06 2.11
N TRP A 373 10.60 -15.38 0.86
CA TRP A 373 10.45 -16.74 0.31
C TRP A 373 11.66 -17.63 0.55
N LEU A 374 12.88 -17.09 0.69
CA LEU A 374 14.08 -17.88 0.95
C LEU A 374 14.52 -17.85 2.43
N VAL A 375 14.00 -16.91 3.21
CA VAL A 375 14.37 -16.82 4.64
C VAL A 375 13.16 -17.04 5.53
N ARG A 376 12.13 -16.16 5.45
CA ARG A 376 10.99 -16.22 6.36
C ARG A 376 10.24 -17.55 6.27
N ILE A 377 9.72 -17.88 5.09
CA ILE A 377 8.88 -19.07 4.91
C ILE A 377 9.63 -20.36 5.23
N PRO A 378 10.86 -20.63 4.74
CA PRO A 378 11.60 -21.83 5.10
C PRO A 378 11.92 -21.92 6.60
N LEU A 379 12.36 -20.83 7.24
CA LEU A 379 12.63 -20.82 8.68
C LEU A 379 11.37 -21.10 9.50
N CYS A 380 10.24 -20.49 9.16
CA CYS A 380 8.97 -20.74 9.82
C CYS A 380 8.54 -22.21 9.66
N TYR A 381 8.58 -22.72 8.43
CA TYR A 381 8.18 -24.08 8.14
C TYR A 381 9.06 -25.11 8.87
N VAL A 382 10.39 -24.97 8.78
CA VAL A 382 11.34 -25.87 9.44
C VAL A 382 11.19 -25.80 10.97
N SER A 383 11.00 -24.60 11.52
CA SER A 383 10.80 -24.44 12.98
C SER A 383 9.55 -25.17 13.47
N VAL A 384 8.46 -25.15 12.73
CA VAL A 384 7.18 -25.76 13.13
C VAL A 384 7.11 -27.23 12.73
N ALA A 385 7.33 -27.53 11.42
CA ALA A 385 7.08 -28.87 10.88
C ALA A 385 8.19 -29.87 11.18
N VAL A 386 9.46 -29.41 11.32
CA VAL A 386 10.61 -30.32 11.55
C VAL A 386 10.98 -30.34 13.02
N PHE A 387 11.10 -29.19 13.67
CA PHE A 387 11.55 -29.10 15.07
C PHE A 387 10.41 -29.06 16.08
N GLY A 388 9.16 -28.89 15.68
CA GLY A 388 8.02 -28.82 16.59
C GLY A 388 8.04 -27.65 17.56
N PHE A 389 8.72 -26.53 17.18
CA PHE A 389 8.82 -25.37 18.04
C PHE A 389 7.48 -24.63 18.14
N SER A 390 7.32 -23.86 19.21
CA SER A 390 6.14 -23.04 19.45
C SER A 390 6.06 -21.82 18.51
N ALA A 391 4.92 -21.11 18.53
CA ALA A 391 4.70 -19.88 17.76
C ALA A 391 5.81 -18.82 17.93
N ALA A 392 6.48 -18.78 19.09
CA ALA A 392 7.59 -17.86 19.31
C ALA A 392 8.73 -18.04 18.30
N ALA A 393 9.01 -19.26 17.85
CA ALA A 393 10.03 -19.49 16.83
C ALA A 393 9.64 -18.88 15.48
N VAL A 394 8.34 -18.88 15.15
CA VAL A 394 7.81 -18.21 13.95
C VAL A 394 8.00 -16.69 14.05
N TRP A 395 7.73 -16.10 15.22
CA TRP A 395 7.95 -14.66 15.45
C TRP A 395 9.43 -14.29 15.33
N TRP A 396 10.34 -15.09 15.82
CA TRP A 396 11.77 -14.89 15.64
C TRP A 396 12.21 -15.06 14.18
N ALA A 397 11.66 -16.02 13.45
CA ALA A 397 11.93 -16.20 12.02
C ALA A 397 11.46 -14.97 11.21
N MET A 398 10.34 -14.35 11.57
CA MET A 398 9.88 -13.09 11.00
C MET A 398 10.91 -11.96 11.24
N ASN A 399 11.40 -11.82 12.49
CA ASN A 399 12.42 -10.83 12.83
C ASN A 399 13.71 -11.01 12.02
N ILE A 400 14.20 -12.24 11.92
CA ILE A 400 15.39 -12.57 11.12
C ILE A 400 15.18 -12.15 9.67
N SER A 401 14.02 -12.45 9.10
CA SER A 401 13.75 -12.08 7.70
C SER A 401 13.66 -10.58 7.49
N GLN A 402 13.09 -9.81 8.44
CA GLN A 402 13.05 -8.35 8.39
C GLN A 402 14.46 -7.75 8.47
N PHE A 403 15.30 -8.28 9.35
CA PHE A 403 16.70 -7.87 9.43
C PHE A 403 17.46 -8.17 8.13
N VAL A 404 17.30 -9.36 7.56
CA VAL A 404 17.90 -9.73 6.26
C VAL A 404 17.41 -8.80 5.15
N GLN A 405 16.10 -8.49 5.11
CA GLN A 405 15.53 -7.55 4.15
C GLN A 405 16.19 -6.16 4.26
N ALA A 406 16.28 -5.64 5.48
CA ALA A 406 16.93 -4.36 5.74
C ALA A 406 18.41 -4.37 5.27
N LEU A 407 19.13 -5.43 5.58
CA LEU A 407 20.53 -5.59 5.16
C LEU A 407 20.69 -5.65 3.64
N LEU A 408 19.86 -6.43 2.95
CA LEU A 408 19.91 -6.57 1.49
C LEU A 408 19.57 -5.25 0.78
N LEU A 409 18.59 -4.48 1.29
CA LEU A 409 18.23 -3.18 0.74
C LEU A 409 19.30 -2.14 1.03
N THR A 410 19.88 -2.15 2.23
CA THR A 410 21.01 -1.27 2.60
C THR A 410 22.23 -1.51 1.71
N ARG A 411 22.62 -2.77 1.49
CA ARG A 411 23.72 -3.11 0.57
C ARG A 411 23.46 -2.59 -0.84
N ARG A 412 22.22 -2.70 -1.34
CA ARG A 412 21.87 -2.15 -2.65
C ARG A 412 21.97 -0.63 -2.66
N TYR A 413 21.49 0.01 -1.61
CA TYR A 413 21.47 1.46 -1.49
C TYR A 413 22.89 2.04 -1.45
N ILE A 414 23.74 1.53 -0.56
CA ILE A 414 25.13 1.95 -0.39
C ILE A 414 25.98 1.69 -1.66
N GLY A 415 25.66 0.64 -2.40
CA GLY A 415 26.35 0.32 -3.65
C GLY A 415 26.18 1.35 -4.78
N ARG A 416 25.32 2.37 -4.62
CA ARG A 416 25.12 3.54 -5.51
C ARG A 416 24.76 3.23 -6.98
N LYS A 417 24.72 1.97 -7.40
CA LYS A 417 24.38 1.58 -8.79
C LYS A 417 23.00 2.04 -9.23
N TRP A 418 22.11 2.34 -8.29
CA TRP A 418 20.75 2.84 -8.54
C TRP A 418 20.74 4.33 -8.98
N LEU A 419 21.79 5.10 -8.68
CA LEU A 419 21.93 6.50 -9.12
C LEU A 419 22.00 6.62 -10.64
N GLN A 420 22.56 5.62 -11.31
CA GLN A 420 22.77 5.57 -12.77
C GLN A 420 21.60 4.92 -13.53
N VAL A 421 20.54 4.47 -12.83
CA VAL A 421 19.37 3.88 -13.49
C VAL A 421 18.59 4.96 -14.21
N SER A 422 18.71 4.99 -15.55
CA SER A 422 17.91 5.88 -16.39
C SER A 422 16.52 5.25 -16.63
N PRO A 423 15.42 5.97 -16.43
CA PRO A 423 14.08 5.47 -16.77
C PRO A 423 13.86 5.28 -18.28
N ALA A 424 14.68 5.88 -19.11
CA ALA A 424 14.54 5.95 -20.57
C ALA A 424 15.44 4.98 -21.35
N SER A 425 16.29 4.20 -20.70
CA SER A 425 17.21 3.28 -21.39
C SER A 425 16.92 1.82 -21.01
N LYS A 426 15.93 1.22 -21.63
CA LYS A 426 15.92 -0.19 -22.05
C LYS A 426 14.66 -0.50 -22.84
#